data_5d50e8c0f5d8f3f359b35219f69e2f78
#
_entry.id   5d50e8c0f5d8f3f359b35219f69e2f78
#
_cell.length_a   1.000
_cell.length_b   1.000
_cell.length_c   1.000
_cell.angle_alpha   90.00
_cell.angle_beta   90.00
_cell.angle_gamma   90.00
#
_symmetry.space_group_name_H-M   'P 1'
#
loop_
_entity.id
_entity.type
_entity.pdbx_description
1 polymer ?
#
loop_
_entity_poly.entity_id
_entity_poly.type
_entity_poly.pdbx_seq_one_letter_code
_entity_poly.pdbx_strand_id
1 'polypeptide(L)'
;MKTAAIRHITAILLMGAITLGASAQNAMKTLNAAIKRFETPGGVTADYVLANDQGSTRGTIDMKGKNYRIMSNDLKCWYNGTTQWTYSSISGEVCITVPTLEEMQMSNPYVALTTLKKSCKIYKVNTKTKGVLVLKLVPKAKDQQVKHIMVYIKTDSYAVTNVNFEMTDGSYYRTTITNFKEAKHSNATFNYDSKAVPKGTEVVDLR
;
A
#
# COMPACT_ATOMS: atom_id res chain seq x y z
N MET A 1 54.06 21.49 -11.07
CA MET A 1 52.67 21.68 -11.54
C MET A 1 51.84 20.40 -11.53
N LYS A 2 51.94 19.49 -10.55
CA LYS A 2 51.17 18.21 -10.50
C LYS A 2 50.22 18.09 -9.30
N THR A 3 50.14 19.06 -8.41
CA THR A 3 49.33 19.00 -7.19
C THR A 3 47.96 19.69 -7.27
N ALA A 4 47.74 20.54 -8.29
CA ALA A 4 46.45 21.24 -8.42
C ALA A 4 45.32 20.41 -9.06
N ALA A 5 45.65 19.43 -9.96
CA ALA A 5 44.68 18.60 -10.65
C ALA A 5 43.96 17.57 -9.74
N ILE A 6 44.67 17.07 -8.71
CA ILE A 6 44.12 16.05 -7.78
C ILE A 6 43.05 16.64 -6.85
N ARG A 7 43.18 17.91 -6.47
CA ARG A 7 42.22 18.59 -5.57
C ARG A 7 40.85 18.80 -6.20
N HIS A 8 40.78 18.98 -7.54
CA HIS A 8 39.51 19.23 -8.25
C HIS A 8 38.70 17.94 -8.48
N ILE A 9 39.39 16.79 -8.67
CA ILE A 9 38.74 15.49 -8.88
C ILE A 9 38.07 15.02 -7.59
N THR A 10 38.70 15.25 -6.40
CA THR A 10 38.14 14.88 -5.11
C THR A 10 36.89 15.71 -4.75
N ALA A 11 36.85 16.99 -5.14
CA ALA A 11 35.68 17.86 -4.88
C ALA A 11 34.44 17.45 -5.73
N ILE A 12 34.64 16.99 -6.97
CA ILE A 12 33.56 16.57 -7.88
C ILE A 12 32.95 15.24 -7.41
N LEU A 13 33.76 14.31 -6.88
CA LEU A 13 33.28 13.05 -6.31
C LEU A 13 32.46 13.22 -5.00
N LEU A 14 32.82 14.23 -4.20
CA LEU A 14 32.07 14.55 -2.96
C LEU A 14 30.68 15.18 -3.27
N MET A 15 30.58 16.03 -4.29
CA MET A 15 29.30 16.62 -4.71
C MET A 15 28.31 15.59 -5.26
N GLY A 16 28.76 14.54 -5.97
CA GLY A 16 27.91 13.47 -6.47
C GLY A 16 27.29 12.61 -5.38
N ALA A 17 27.99 12.36 -4.27
CA ALA A 17 27.50 11.59 -3.14
C ALA A 17 26.41 12.33 -2.32
N ILE A 18 26.49 13.64 -2.23
CA ILE A 18 25.54 14.47 -1.47
C ILE A 18 24.17 14.53 -2.17
N THR A 19 24.14 14.57 -3.50
CA THR A 19 22.88 14.64 -4.25
C THR A 19 22.08 13.35 -4.21
N LEU A 20 22.73 12.18 -4.19
CA LEU A 20 22.06 10.87 -4.04
C LEU A 20 21.46 10.70 -2.65
N GLY A 21 22.16 11.15 -1.60
CA GLY A 21 21.66 11.12 -0.23
C GLY A 21 20.42 12.02 -0.02
N ALA A 22 20.44 13.24 -0.55
CA ALA A 22 19.32 14.18 -0.46
C ALA A 22 18.05 13.68 -1.19
N SER A 23 18.21 13.03 -2.33
CA SER A 23 17.09 12.46 -3.10
C SER A 23 16.43 11.28 -2.37
N ALA A 24 17.22 10.38 -1.79
CA ALA A 24 16.72 9.25 -1.02
C ALA A 24 16.02 9.70 0.28
N GLN A 25 16.59 10.69 0.98
CA GLN A 25 15.98 11.28 2.17
C GLN A 25 14.64 11.95 1.86
N ASN A 26 14.52 12.64 0.73
CA ASN A 26 13.28 13.27 0.29
C ASN A 26 12.22 12.22 -0.11
N ALA A 27 12.60 11.12 -0.76
CA ALA A 27 11.73 10.01 -1.08
C ALA A 27 11.17 9.34 0.20
N MET A 28 12.01 9.10 1.19
CA MET A 28 11.60 8.56 2.49
C MET A 28 10.65 9.51 3.23
N LYS A 29 10.91 10.82 3.21
CA LYS A 29 10.04 11.84 3.80
C LYS A 29 8.66 11.83 3.15
N THR A 30 8.60 11.72 1.83
CA THR A 30 7.34 11.62 1.06
C THR A 30 6.55 10.37 1.45
N LEU A 31 7.20 9.20 1.51
CA LEU A 31 6.53 7.96 1.92
C LEU A 31 6.02 8.03 3.35
N ASN A 32 6.78 8.60 4.27
CA ASN A 32 6.34 8.80 5.66
C ASN A 32 5.11 9.71 5.74
N ALA A 33 5.06 10.79 4.95
CA ALA A 33 3.91 11.68 4.90
C ALA A 33 2.66 10.95 4.35
N ALA A 34 2.83 10.09 3.34
CA ALA A 34 1.74 9.27 2.82
C ALA A 34 1.24 8.23 3.85
N ILE A 35 2.14 7.55 4.56
CA ILE A 35 1.79 6.61 5.65
C ILE A 35 1.00 7.34 6.74
N LYS A 36 1.42 8.54 7.12
CA LYS A 36 0.76 9.35 8.16
C LYS A 36 -0.70 9.67 7.83
N ARG A 37 -1.08 9.68 6.54
CA ARG A 37 -2.49 9.89 6.13
C ARG A 37 -3.42 8.77 6.61
N PHE A 38 -2.91 7.58 6.88
CA PHE A 38 -3.67 6.45 7.41
C PHE A 38 -3.74 6.43 8.95
N GLU A 39 -2.97 7.29 9.63
CA GLU A 39 -2.86 7.32 11.10
C GLU A 39 -3.89 8.25 11.77
N THR A 40 -4.95 8.63 11.05
CA THR A 40 -6.03 9.47 11.58
C THR A 40 -6.78 8.75 12.70
N PRO A 41 -7.04 9.37 13.85
CA PRO A 41 -7.70 8.71 15.00
C PRO A 41 -9.08 8.12 14.68
N GLY A 42 -9.84 8.75 13.79
CA GLY A 42 -11.14 8.27 13.32
C GLY A 42 -11.05 7.22 12.22
N GLY A 43 -9.88 7.07 11.61
CA GLY A 43 -9.66 6.23 10.44
C GLY A 43 -9.93 6.95 9.11
N VAL A 44 -9.87 6.19 8.04
CA VAL A 44 -10.03 6.67 6.67
C VAL A 44 -10.95 5.76 5.87
N THR A 45 -11.54 6.28 4.82
CA THR A 45 -12.27 5.51 3.80
C THR A 45 -11.78 5.89 2.41
N ALA A 46 -11.84 4.94 1.49
CA ALA A 46 -11.50 5.15 0.08
C ALA A 46 -12.25 4.17 -0.81
N ASP A 47 -12.40 4.54 -2.09
CA ASP A 47 -12.77 3.60 -3.14
C ASP A 47 -11.51 3.06 -3.81
N TYR A 48 -11.56 1.82 -4.27
CA TYR A 48 -10.46 1.21 -5.00
C TYR A 48 -10.90 0.48 -6.26
N VAL A 49 -10.00 0.41 -7.22
CA VAL A 49 -10.06 -0.51 -8.36
C VAL A 49 -8.76 -1.27 -8.39
N LEU A 50 -8.83 -2.59 -8.24
CA LEU A 50 -7.70 -3.50 -8.43
C LEU A 50 -7.82 -4.12 -9.81
N ALA A 51 -6.79 -3.98 -10.64
CA ALA A 51 -6.75 -4.51 -12.00
C ALA A 51 -5.47 -5.32 -12.24
N ASN A 52 -5.58 -6.38 -13.01
CA ASN A 52 -4.50 -7.20 -13.54
C ASN A 52 -4.84 -7.65 -14.97
N ASP A 53 -4.05 -8.53 -15.56
CA ASP A 53 -4.24 -9.04 -16.91
C ASP A 53 -5.53 -9.90 -17.08
N GLN A 54 -6.14 -10.36 -15.99
CA GLN A 54 -7.34 -11.20 -15.98
C GLN A 54 -8.63 -10.39 -15.78
N GLY A 55 -8.54 -9.13 -15.36
CA GLY A 55 -9.72 -8.28 -15.14
C GLY A 55 -9.55 -7.24 -14.07
N SER A 56 -10.68 -6.74 -13.56
CA SER A 56 -10.66 -5.75 -12.49
C SER A 56 -11.78 -5.96 -11.49
N THR A 57 -11.48 -5.72 -10.22
CA THR A 57 -12.41 -5.67 -9.10
C THR A 57 -12.42 -4.27 -8.50
N ARG A 58 -13.61 -3.81 -8.10
CA ARG A 58 -13.81 -2.52 -7.44
C ARG A 58 -14.53 -2.67 -6.12
N GLY A 59 -14.29 -1.75 -5.21
CA GLY A 59 -14.94 -1.76 -3.91
C GLY A 59 -14.57 -0.55 -3.08
N THR A 60 -14.93 -0.62 -1.80
CA THR A 60 -14.56 0.36 -0.78
C THR A 60 -13.68 -0.28 0.28
N ILE A 61 -12.80 0.51 0.86
CA ILE A 61 -12.00 0.12 2.01
C ILE A 61 -12.14 1.15 3.11
N ASP A 62 -12.45 0.70 4.32
CA ASP A 62 -12.41 1.47 5.55
C ASP A 62 -11.25 0.97 6.40
N MET A 63 -10.51 1.89 7.03
CA MET A 63 -9.35 1.54 7.85
C MET A 63 -9.27 2.40 9.10
N LYS A 64 -8.81 1.80 10.21
CA LYS A 64 -8.44 2.49 11.44
C LYS A 64 -7.26 1.77 12.07
N GLY A 65 -6.06 2.29 11.83
CA GLY A 65 -4.81 1.59 12.16
C GLY A 65 -4.69 0.26 11.43
N LYS A 66 -4.60 -0.85 12.16
CA LYS A 66 -4.55 -2.20 11.57
C LYS A 66 -5.92 -2.75 11.19
N ASN A 67 -6.99 -2.23 11.77
CA ASN A 67 -8.35 -2.69 11.48
C ASN A 67 -8.76 -2.25 10.09
N TYR A 68 -9.48 -3.13 9.37
CA TYR A 68 -9.99 -2.81 8.04
C TYR A 68 -11.30 -3.51 7.73
N ARG A 69 -12.05 -2.92 6.82
CA ARG A 69 -13.23 -3.49 6.18
C ARG A 69 -13.13 -3.28 4.68
N ILE A 70 -13.21 -4.34 3.91
CA ILE A 70 -13.22 -4.32 2.45
C ILE A 70 -14.58 -4.76 1.98
N MET A 71 -15.19 -4.01 1.07
CA MET A 71 -16.48 -4.31 0.48
C MET A 71 -16.38 -4.24 -1.03
N SER A 72 -16.58 -5.38 -1.69
CA SER A 72 -16.76 -5.50 -3.14
C SER A 72 -17.94 -6.41 -3.43
N ASN A 73 -18.27 -6.63 -4.70
CA ASN A 73 -19.32 -7.57 -5.08
C ASN A 73 -18.93 -9.01 -4.72
N ASP A 74 -17.67 -9.37 -4.93
CA ASP A 74 -17.20 -10.75 -4.86
C ASP A 74 -16.56 -11.09 -3.51
N LEU A 75 -16.08 -10.06 -2.78
CA LEU A 75 -15.39 -10.23 -1.52
C LEU A 75 -15.88 -9.21 -0.50
N LYS A 76 -16.20 -9.68 0.70
CA LYS A 76 -16.41 -8.81 1.88
C LYS A 76 -15.52 -9.30 2.99
N CYS A 77 -14.74 -8.40 3.56
CA CYS A 77 -13.77 -8.76 4.58
C CYS A 77 -13.81 -7.77 5.74
N TRP A 78 -13.76 -8.26 6.95
CA TRP A 78 -13.67 -7.49 8.19
C TRP A 78 -12.49 -8.00 9.00
N TYR A 79 -11.71 -7.10 9.56
CA TYR A 79 -10.63 -7.42 10.49
C TYR A 79 -10.63 -6.42 11.65
N ASN A 80 -10.82 -6.91 12.86
CA ASN A 80 -10.96 -6.09 14.07
C ASN A 80 -9.67 -5.95 14.90
N GLY A 81 -8.54 -6.39 14.34
CA GLY A 81 -7.24 -6.38 15.02
C GLY A 81 -6.81 -7.75 15.56
N THR A 82 -7.72 -8.72 15.63
CA THR A 82 -7.44 -10.10 16.09
C THR A 82 -8.04 -11.17 15.17
N THR A 83 -9.28 -10.99 14.76
CA THR A 83 -10.03 -11.95 13.94
C THR A 83 -10.37 -11.33 12.59
N GLN A 84 -10.25 -12.11 11.54
CA GLN A 84 -10.69 -11.80 10.20
C GLN A 84 -11.90 -12.67 9.83
N TRP A 85 -12.90 -12.04 9.22
CA TRP A 85 -14.05 -12.69 8.58
C TRP A 85 -14.01 -12.34 7.10
N THR A 86 -14.03 -13.35 6.25
CA THR A 86 -13.99 -13.16 4.80
C THR A 86 -15.13 -13.93 4.14
N TYR A 87 -16.07 -13.19 3.57
CA TYR A 87 -17.10 -13.74 2.68
C TYR A 87 -16.60 -13.72 1.24
N SER A 88 -16.75 -14.85 0.54
CA SER A 88 -16.52 -14.96 -0.89
C SER A 88 -17.82 -15.32 -1.59
N SER A 89 -18.19 -14.59 -2.65
CA SER A 89 -19.37 -14.94 -3.47
C SER A 89 -19.17 -16.23 -4.26
N ILE A 90 -17.90 -16.64 -4.47
CA ILE A 90 -17.57 -17.88 -5.22
C ILE A 90 -17.85 -19.11 -4.37
N SER A 91 -17.42 -19.13 -3.10
CA SER A 91 -17.70 -20.26 -2.19
C SER A 91 -19.08 -20.15 -1.54
N GLY A 92 -19.64 -18.94 -1.44
CA GLY A 92 -20.89 -18.68 -0.74
C GLY A 92 -20.77 -18.75 0.81
N GLU A 93 -19.55 -18.75 1.35
CA GLU A 93 -19.25 -18.97 2.77
C GLU A 93 -18.53 -17.78 3.39
N VAL A 94 -18.60 -17.70 4.72
CA VAL A 94 -17.75 -16.83 5.54
C VAL A 94 -16.72 -17.68 6.25
N CYS A 95 -15.44 -17.43 5.98
CA CYS A 95 -14.32 -18.01 6.71
C CYS A 95 -13.87 -17.11 7.85
N ILE A 96 -13.67 -17.67 9.05
CA ILE A 96 -13.06 -16.99 10.20
C ILE A 96 -11.60 -17.43 10.29
N THR A 97 -10.67 -16.48 10.29
CA THR A 97 -9.22 -16.72 10.36
C THR A 97 -8.51 -15.76 11.30
N VAL A 98 -7.26 -16.07 11.62
CA VAL A 98 -6.29 -15.11 12.17
C VAL A 98 -5.27 -14.84 11.06
N PRO A 99 -5.31 -13.66 10.41
CA PRO A 99 -4.46 -13.40 9.27
C PRO A 99 -2.99 -13.29 9.67
N THR A 100 -2.12 -13.83 8.84
CA THR A 100 -0.67 -13.61 8.92
C THR A 100 -0.30 -12.18 8.59
N LEU A 101 0.93 -11.75 8.90
CA LEU A 101 1.42 -10.43 8.51
C LEU A 101 1.40 -10.24 6.98
N GLU A 102 1.70 -11.29 6.23
CA GLU A 102 1.72 -11.27 4.76
C GLU A 102 0.32 -11.04 4.19
N GLU A 103 -0.69 -11.76 4.67
CA GLU A 103 -2.09 -11.56 4.29
C GLU A 103 -2.60 -10.15 4.65
N MET A 104 -2.20 -9.64 5.82
CA MET A 104 -2.51 -8.25 6.22
C MET A 104 -1.87 -7.22 5.28
N GLN A 105 -0.65 -7.46 4.77
CA GLN A 105 -0.01 -6.56 3.80
C GLN A 105 -0.78 -6.50 2.47
N MET A 106 -1.39 -7.60 2.05
CA MET A 106 -2.21 -7.64 0.84
C MET A 106 -3.55 -6.91 1.02
N SER A 107 -4.09 -6.91 2.23
CA SER A 107 -5.44 -6.40 2.52
C SER A 107 -5.44 -4.97 3.09
N ASN A 108 -4.37 -4.54 3.74
CA ASN A 108 -4.30 -3.24 4.42
C ASN A 108 -3.15 -2.37 3.89
N PRO A 109 -3.44 -1.31 3.13
CA PRO A 109 -2.43 -0.40 2.57
C PRO A 109 -1.50 0.24 3.62
N TYR A 110 -1.99 0.50 4.83
CA TYR A 110 -1.15 1.02 5.91
C TYR A 110 -0.09 0.00 6.34
N VAL A 111 -0.49 -1.26 6.55
CA VAL A 111 0.43 -2.36 6.88
C VAL A 111 1.39 -2.60 5.72
N ALA A 112 0.88 -2.61 4.48
CA ALA A 112 1.71 -2.74 3.28
C ALA A 112 2.80 -1.66 3.20
N LEU A 113 2.44 -0.38 3.24
CA LEU A 113 3.39 0.72 3.11
C LEU A 113 4.41 0.77 4.27
N THR A 114 3.99 0.46 5.50
CA THR A 114 4.90 0.41 6.65
C THR A 114 5.90 -0.73 6.55
N THR A 115 5.52 -1.87 6.00
CA THR A 115 6.42 -3.00 5.75
C THR A 115 7.36 -2.72 4.57
N LEU A 116 6.83 -2.24 3.44
CA LEU A 116 7.60 -1.89 2.26
C LEU A 116 8.66 -0.82 2.56
N LYS A 117 8.36 0.14 3.44
CA LYS A 117 9.32 1.13 3.93
C LYS A 117 10.57 0.47 4.54
N LYS A 118 10.42 -0.66 5.24
CA LYS A 118 11.52 -1.39 5.90
C LYS A 118 12.22 -2.36 4.95
N SER A 119 11.47 -3.02 4.08
CA SER A 119 11.94 -4.12 3.21
C SER A 119 12.45 -3.68 1.85
N CYS A 120 12.19 -2.43 1.42
CA CYS A 120 12.59 -1.91 0.10
C CYS A 120 13.64 -0.79 0.18
N LYS A 121 14.40 -0.65 -0.90
CA LYS A 121 15.10 0.61 -1.25
C LYS A 121 14.10 1.52 -1.95
N ILE A 122 14.09 2.81 -1.59
CA ILE A 122 13.08 3.77 -2.06
C ILE A 122 13.76 4.84 -2.89
N TYR A 123 13.25 5.06 -4.10
CA TYR A 123 13.76 6.05 -5.05
C TYR A 123 12.62 6.99 -5.45
N LYS A 124 12.93 8.28 -5.60
CA LYS A 124 12.04 9.23 -6.26
C LYS A 124 12.21 9.09 -7.77
N VAL A 125 11.09 9.00 -8.48
CA VAL A 125 11.07 8.94 -9.95
C VAL A 125 10.57 10.28 -10.48
N ASN A 126 11.24 10.81 -11.48
CA ASN A 126 10.77 11.99 -12.18
C ASN A 126 9.54 11.65 -13.03
N THR A 127 8.49 12.46 -12.90
CA THR A 127 7.27 12.34 -13.69
C THR A 127 6.93 13.66 -14.37
N LYS A 128 6.33 13.57 -15.55
CA LYS A 128 5.79 14.75 -16.27
C LYS A 128 4.41 15.17 -15.73
N THR A 129 3.77 14.34 -14.91
CA THR A 129 2.45 14.62 -14.34
C THR A 129 2.57 15.64 -13.21
N LYS A 130 2.01 16.81 -13.42
CA LYS A 130 1.96 17.86 -12.40
C LYS A 130 1.12 17.39 -11.19
N GLY A 131 1.53 17.80 -9.99
CA GLY A 131 0.80 17.48 -8.76
C GLY A 131 0.95 16.02 -8.28
N VAL A 132 1.84 15.24 -8.88
CA VAL A 132 2.09 13.83 -8.51
C VAL A 132 3.58 13.61 -8.22
N LEU A 133 3.86 12.97 -7.09
CA LEU A 133 5.14 12.39 -6.75
C LEU A 133 5.08 10.89 -7.03
N VAL A 134 6.13 10.34 -7.62
CA VAL A 134 6.23 8.89 -7.87
C VAL A 134 7.43 8.33 -7.12
N LEU A 135 7.17 7.29 -6.34
CA LEU A 135 8.21 6.53 -5.64
C LEU A 135 8.31 5.13 -6.26
N LYS A 136 9.54 4.71 -6.56
CA LYS A 136 9.88 3.34 -6.94
C LYS A 136 10.47 2.65 -5.71
N LEU A 137 9.83 1.57 -5.29
CA LEU A 137 10.25 0.72 -4.20
C LEU A 137 10.81 -0.58 -4.78
N VAL A 138 12.06 -0.91 -4.44
CA VAL A 138 12.75 -2.11 -4.92
C VAL A 138 13.06 -2.99 -3.71
N PRO A 139 12.56 -4.23 -3.65
CA PRO A 139 12.86 -5.15 -2.55
C PRO A 139 14.37 -5.30 -2.32
N LYS A 140 14.77 -5.37 -1.04
CA LYS A 140 16.19 -5.58 -0.65
C LYS A 140 16.60 -7.04 -0.77
N ALA A 141 15.68 -7.95 -0.52
CA ALA A 141 15.91 -9.40 -0.66
C ALA A 141 15.97 -9.79 -2.15
N LYS A 142 16.81 -10.77 -2.49
CA LYS A 142 17.08 -11.15 -3.89
C LYS A 142 16.02 -12.09 -4.48
N ASP A 143 15.42 -12.96 -3.65
CA ASP A 143 14.48 -14.01 -4.09
C ASP A 143 13.02 -13.57 -3.89
N GLN A 144 12.68 -12.38 -4.41
CA GLN A 144 11.33 -11.84 -4.32
C GLN A 144 10.61 -12.01 -5.66
N GLN A 145 9.33 -12.38 -5.59
CA GLN A 145 8.46 -12.40 -6.78
C GLN A 145 8.17 -10.99 -7.30
N VAL A 146 8.28 -9.97 -6.45
CA VAL A 146 8.05 -8.57 -6.82
C VAL A 146 9.36 -7.96 -7.33
N LYS A 147 9.38 -7.51 -8.58
CA LYS A 147 10.50 -6.81 -9.21
C LYS A 147 10.63 -5.37 -8.68
N HIS A 148 9.53 -4.64 -8.69
CA HIS A 148 9.43 -3.33 -8.05
C HIS A 148 7.97 -2.88 -7.89
N ILE A 149 7.79 -1.85 -7.07
CA ILE A 149 6.48 -1.25 -6.79
C ILE A 149 6.56 0.24 -7.10
N MET A 150 5.58 0.76 -7.84
CA MET A 150 5.43 2.19 -8.10
C MET A 150 4.30 2.74 -7.26
N VAL A 151 4.59 3.73 -6.42
CA VAL A 151 3.60 4.41 -5.57
C VAL A 151 3.43 5.84 -6.04
N TYR A 152 2.21 6.20 -6.40
CA TYR A 152 1.84 7.54 -6.89
C TYR A 152 1.15 8.31 -5.76
N ILE A 153 1.62 9.51 -5.48
CA ILE A 153 1.26 10.30 -4.30
C ILE A 153 0.96 11.72 -4.74
N LYS A 154 -0.18 12.28 -4.35
CA LYS A 154 -0.49 13.70 -4.59
C LYS A 154 0.47 14.59 -3.81
N THR A 155 0.94 15.69 -4.44
CA THR A 155 1.90 16.61 -3.81
C THR A 155 1.28 17.50 -2.75
N ASP A 156 0.00 17.82 -2.88
CA ASP A 156 -0.77 18.72 -2.01
C ASP A 156 -1.23 18.05 -0.70
N SER A 157 -1.64 16.79 -0.78
CA SER A 157 -2.29 16.07 0.31
C SER A 157 -1.53 14.85 0.80
N TYR A 158 -0.48 14.43 0.09
CA TYR A 158 0.22 13.15 0.27
C TYR A 158 -0.70 11.91 0.20
N ALA A 159 -1.90 12.05 -0.39
CA ALA A 159 -2.77 10.91 -0.62
C ALA A 159 -2.18 9.98 -1.69
N VAL A 160 -2.17 8.69 -1.41
CA VAL A 160 -1.80 7.65 -2.38
C VAL A 160 -2.94 7.51 -3.38
N THR A 161 -2.64 7.62 -4.68
CA THR A 161 -3.63 7.48 -5.76
C THR A 161 -3.50 6.18 -6.51
N ASN A 162 -2.29 5.65 -6.61
CA ASN A 162 -2.04 4.37 -7.27
C ASN A 162 -0.90 3.62 -6.59
N VAL A 163 -1.02 2.29 -6.60
CA VAL A 163 0.07 1.37 -6.26
C VAL A 163 0.12 0.32 -7.36
N ASN A 164 1.24 0.24 -8.07
CA ASN A 164 1.44 -0.71 -9.17
C ASN A 164 2.58 -1.65 -8.80
N PHE A 165 2.32 -2.95 -8.89
CA PHE A 165 3.32 -3.99 -8.69
C PHE A 165 3.73 -4.54 -10.06
N GLU A 166 5.01 -4.61 -10.33
CA GLU A 166 5.59 -5.38 -11.44
C GLU A 166 6.27 -6.61 -10.85
N MET A 167 5.85 -7.78 -11.31
CA MET A 167 6.37 -9.05 -10.85
C MET A 167 7.58 -9.48 -11.68
N THR A 168 8.37 -10.42 -11.19
CA THR A 168 9.56 -10.94 -11.90
C THR A 168 9.20 -11.78 -13.11
N ASP A 169 8.01 -12.39 -13.15
CA ASP A 169 7.47 -13.13 -14.30
C ASP A 169 6.85 -12.22 -15.38
N GLY A 170 6.85 -10.90 -15.15
CA GLY A 170 6.27 -9.91 -16.05
C GLY A 170 4.78 -9.63 -15.81
N SER A 171 4.11 -10.35 -14.93
CA SER A 171 2.75 -10.03 -14.53
C SER A 171 2.70 -8.72 -13.74
N TYR A 172 1.51 -8.12 -13.70
CA TYR A 172 1.39 -6.80 -13.17
C TYR A 172 0.02 -6.56 -12.51
N TYR A 173 0.04 -5.84 -11.39
CA TYR A 173 -1.15 -5.48 -10.62
C TYR A 173 -1.18 -3.98 -10.41
N ARG A 174 -2.33 -3.37 -10.66
CA ARG A 174 -2.57 -1.94 -10.45
C ARG A 174 -3.72 -1.73 -9.49
N THR A 175 -3.47 -1.02 -8.41
CA THR A 175 -4.51 -0.50 -7.53
C THR A 175 -4.67 0.99 -7.75
N THR A 176 -5.85 1.42 -8.15
CA THR A 176 -6.23 2.84 -8.23
C THR A 176 -7.07 3.17 -7.02
N ILE A 177 -6.75 4.25 -6.32
CA ILE A 177 -7.41 4.71 -5.09
C ILE A 177 -8.04 6.07 -5.37
N THR A 178 -9.33 6.19 -5.10
CA THR A 178 -10.11 7.42 -5.26
C THR A 178 -10.91 7.72 -3.99
N ASN A 179 -11.47 8.92 -3.89
CA ASN A 179 -12.34 9.34 -2.79
C ASN A 179 -11.72 9.12 -1.39
N PHE A 180 -10.38 9.16 -1.30
CA PHE A 180 -9.66 9.02 -0.04
C PHE A 180 -10.00 10.20 0.88
N LYS A 181 -10.59 9.90 2.04
CA LYS A 181 -10.99 10.90 3.03
C LYS A 181 -10.89 10.37 4.46
N GLU A 182 -10.75 11.28 5.39
CA GLU A 182 -10.86 10.97 6.82
C GLU A 182 -12.29 10.56 7.17
N ALA A 183 -12.43 9.66 8.12
CA ALA A 183 -13.70 9.12 8.57
C ALA A 183 -13.76 9.07 10.11
N LYS A 184 -14.93 8.73 10.65
CA LYS A 184 -15.14 8.49 12.08
C LYS A 184 -15.72 7.10 12.27
N HIS A 185 -14.85 6.09 12.10
CA HIS A 185 -15.24 4.70 12.27
C HIS A 185 -15.31 4.30 13.74
N SER A 186 -16.41 3.67 14.14
CA SER A 186 -16.49 2.94 15.40
C SER A 186 -15.73 1.60 15.27
N ASN A 187 -15.39 0.99 16.39
CA ASN A 187 -14.76 -0.35 16.35
C ASN A 187 -15.72 -1.43 15.79
N ALA A 188 -17.03 -1.22 15.93
CA ALA A 188 -18.05 -2.10 15.36
C ALA A 188 -18.00 -2.19 13.82
N THR A 189 -17.51 -1.12 13.14
CA THR A 189 -17.33 -1.10 11.69
C THR A 189 -16.48 -2.27 11.18
N PHE A 190 -15.55 -2.76 12.00
CA PHE A 190 -14.56 -3.78 11.64
C PHE A 190 -14.92 -5.18 12.13
N ASN A 191 -16.06 -5.35 12.77
CA ASN A 191 -16.60 -6.66 13.12
C ASN A 191 -17.50 -7.19 11.99
N TYR A 192 -17.62 -8.51 11.93
CA TYR A 192 -18.49 -9.18 10.99
C TYR A 192 -19.94 -8.68 11.13
N ASP A 193 -20.53 -8.35 9.99
CA ASP A 193 -21.93 -7.96 9.86
C ASP A 193 -22.67 -9.00 9.02
N SER A 194 -23.46 -9.86 9.67
CA SER A 194 -24.25 -10.90 9.01
C SER A 194 -25.32 -10.34 8.06
N LYS A 195 -25.71 -9.06 8.20
CA LYS A 195 -26.66 -8.41 7.29
C LYS A 195 -26.02 -8.02 5.94
N ALA A 196 -24.70 -7.95 5.91
CA ALA A 196 -23.96 -7.62 4.69
C ALA A 196 -23.74 -8.82 3.76
N VAL A 197 -24.07 -10.06 4.18
CA VAL A 197 -23.96 -11.28 3.39
C VAL A 197 -25.34 -11.89 3.17
N PRO A 198 -25.53 -12.80 2.21
CA PRO A 198 -26.82 -13.49 2.00
C PRO A 198 -27.30 -14.19 3.26
N LYS A 199 -28.64 -14.22 3.44
CA LYS A 199 -29.24 -14.93 4.58
C LYS A 199 -28.95 -16.42 4.48
N GLY A 200 -28.49 -17.03 5.57
CA GLY A 200 -28.17 -18.45 5.62
C GLY A 200 -26.77 -18.81 5.13
N THR A 201 -25.92 -17.79 4.88
CA THR A 201 -24.49 -18.01 4.58
C THR A 201 -23.84 -18.84 5.69
N GLU A 202 -23.19 -19.93 5.31
CA GLU A 202 -22.42 -20.77 6.23
C GLU A 202 -21.20 -20.01 6.77
N VAL A 203 -20.89 -20.23 8.06
CA VAL A 203 -19.73 -19.63 8.72
C VAL A 203 -18.81 -20.75 9.18
N VAL A 204 -17.60 -20.79 8.60
CA VAL A 204 -16.57 -21.80 8.86
C VAL A 204 -15.46 -21.18 9.70
N ASP A 205 -15.23 -21.72 10.90
CA ASP A 205 -14.12 -21.27 11.77
C ASP A 205 -12.86 -22.09 11.47
N LEU A 206 -11.82 -21.42 10.97
CA LEU A 206 -10.54 -22.01 10.58
C LEU A 206 -9.38 -21.60 11.52
N ARG A 207 -9.68 -21.06 12.69
CA ARG A 207 -8.65 -20.61 13.66
C ARG A 207 -8.04 -21.75 14.45
#